data_b34a1bea8a1d1e24ef717f7657527e74
#
_entry.id   b34a1bea8a1d1e24ef717f7657527e74
#
_cell.length_a   1.000
_cell.length_b   1.000
_cell.length_c   1.000
_cell.angle_alpha   90.00
_cell.angle_beta   90.00
_cell.angle_gamma   90.00
#
_symmetry.space_group_name_H-M   'P 1'
#
loop_
_entity.id
_entity.type
_entity.pdbx_description
1 polymer ?
#
loop_
_entity_poly.entity_id
_entity_poly.type
_entity_poly.pdbx_seq_one_letter_code
_entity_poly.pdbx_strand_id
1 'polypeptide(L)'
;DDAPKSKTKMWISGLILIGVVVCMALDLKTVPLHTAAVTGAILCVITGCLKEKEAYAGIDWVTIFLFAGMLSVATAMEKTGAGKLIADTVVGMMGTSPNPYVLTAVLFLISNVLTQFMSNTASAALLAPIGISIAQSIGADPKPVLMALGIAASCAFATPMATPPNTLVLGPGGFSFNDYAKVGVPMCLLSLVICLVVIPIVWPFGM
;
A
#
# COMPACT_ATOMS: atom_id res chain seq x y z
N ASP A 1 -8.99 0.33 -31.72
CA ASP A 1 -10.33 -0.13 -32.15
C ASP A 1 -11.34 0.31 -31.10
N ASP A 2 -11.83 1.55 -31.27
CA ASP A 2 -12.97 2.07 -30.50
C ASP A 2 -14.26 1.44 -31.01
N ALA A 3 -14.58 0.24 -30.59
CA ALA A 3 -15.90 -0.33 -30.73
C ALA A 3 -16.91 0.57 -29.99
N PRO A 4 -18.09 0.89 -30.57
CA PRO A 4 -19.05 1.79 -29.94
C PRO A 4 -19.42 1.28 -28.55
N LYS A 5 -19.05 2.03 -27.53
CA LYS A 5 -19.29 1.68 -26.12
C LYS A 5 -20.79 1.56 -25.89
N SER A 6 -21.28 0.36 -25.68
CA SER A 6 -22.72 0.12 -25.43
C SER A 6 -23.10 0.81 -24.11
N LYS A 7 -23.99 1.80 -24.18
CA LYS A 7 -24.51 2.52 -23.00
C LYS A 7 -25.05 1.57 -21.93
N THR A 8 -25.68 0.46 -22.36
CA THR A 8 -26.21 -0.58 -21.47
C THR A 8 -25.09 -1.24 -20.67
N LYS A 9 -23.97 -1.64 -21.29
CA LYS A 9 -22.84 -2.26 -20.63
C LYS A 9 -22.15 -1.29 -19.63
N MET A 10 -22.09 -0.01 -19.98
CA MET A 10 -21.58 1.05 -19.13
C MET A 10 -22.40 1.17 -17.83
N TRP A 11 -23.74 1.16 -17.94
CA TRP A 11 -24.62 1.21 -16.76
C TRP A 11 -24.53 -0.07 -15.91
N ILE A 12 -24.48 -1.25 -16.55
CA ILE A 12 -24.35 -2.52 -15.83
C ILE A 12 -23.04 -2.57 -15.06
N SER A 13 -21.90 -2.21 -15.68
CA SER A 13 -20.61 -2.19 -15.01
C SER A 13 -20.55 -1.17 -13.86
N GLY A 14 -21.18 0.00 -14.04
CA GLY A 14 -21.33 1.00 -13.00
C GLY A 14 -22.13 0.51 -11.80
N LEU A 15 -23.25 -0.17 -12.02
CA LEU A 15 -24.07 -0.75 -10.97
C LEU A 15 -23.33 -1.87 -10.21
N ILE A 16 -22.59 -2.73 -10.92
CA ILE A 16 -21.77 -3.77 -10.30
C ILE A 16 -20.69 -3.12 -9.42
N LEU A 17 -19.99 -2.10 -9.90
CA LEU A 17 -18.97 -1.37 -9.16
C LEU A 17 -19.53 -0.73 -7.89
N ILE A 18 -20.66 -0.02 -8.02
CA ILE A 18 -21.34 0.59 -6.86
C ILE A 18 -21.75 -0.50 -5.86
N GLY A 19 -22.31 -1.62 -6.32
CA GLY A 19 -22.68 -2.74 -5.46
C GLY A 19 -21.49 -3.29 -4.68
N VAL A 20 -20.34 -3.50 -5.34
CA VAL A 20 -19.10 -3.96 -4.70
C VAL A 20 -18.61 -2.95 -3.66
N VAL A 21 -18.55 -1.65 -4.01
CA VAL A 21 -18.11 -0.59 -3.10
C VAL A 21 -19.03 -0.49 -1.88
N VAL A 22 -20.35 -0.58 -2.07
CA VAL A 22 -21.32 -0.57 -0.96
C VAL A 22 -21.13 -1.79 -0.06
N CYS A 23 -20.97 -3.00 -0.63
CA CYS A 23 -20.67 -4.20 0.16
C CYS A 23 -19.38 -4.06 0.97
N MET A 24 -18.35 -3.48 0.38
CA MET A 24 -17.06 -3.23 1.06
C MET A 24 -17.19 -2.17 2.16
N ALA A 25 -17.96 -1.10 1.91
CA ALA A 25 -18.16 0.00 2.87
C ALA A 25 -19.01 -0.41 4.08
N LEU A 26 -19.97 -1.32 3.89
CA LEU A 26 -20.83 -1.83 4.96
C LEU A 26 -20.14 -2.85 5.87
N ASP A 27 -18.93 -3.30 5.51
CA ASP A 27 -18.12 -4.29 6.27
C ASP A 27 -18.96 -5.46 6.80
N LEU A 28 -19.76 -6.05 5.90
CA LEU A 28 -20.66 -7.14 6.26
C LEU A 28 -19.85 -8.35 6.70
N LYS A 29 -19.99 -8.76 7.95
CA LYS A 29 -19.31 -9.95 8.52
C LYS A 29 -19.52 -11.23 7.70
N THR A 30 -20.61 -11.30 6.93
CA THR A 30 -20.97 -12.42 6.06
C THR A 30 -20.29 -12.41 4.70
N VAL A 31 -19.78 -11.27 4.23
CA VAL A 31 -19.16 -11.13 2.90
C VAL A 31 -17.79 -10.46 3.04
N PRO A 32 -16.70 -11.24 3.15
CA PRO A 32 -15.35 -10.68 3.18
C PRO A 32 -15.06 -9.79 1.96
N LEU A 33 -14.27 -8.73 2.14
CA LEU A 33 -13.93 -7.77 1.09
C LEU A 33 -13.44 -8.43 -0.21
N HIS A 34 -12.55 -9.42 -0.07
CA HIS A 34 -12.03 -10.16 -1.23
C HIS A 34 -13.12 -10.94 -1.98
N THR A 35 -14.10 -11.50 -1.28
CA THR A 35 -15.23 -12.20 -1.90
C THR A 35 -16.11 -11.23 -2.68
N ALA A 36 -16.41 -10.04 -2.14
CA ALA A 36 -17.17 -9.01 -2.84
C ALA A 36 -16.45 -8.56 -4.13
N ALA A 37 -15.13 -8.31 -4.06
CA ALA A 37 -14.34 -7.89 -5.21
C ALA A 37 -14.31 -8.96 -6.32
N VAL A 38 -14.03 -10.22 -5.97
CA VAL A 38 -13.99 -11.34 -6.92
C VAL A 38 -15.36 -11.59 -7.54
N THR A 39 -16.44 -11.54 -6.75
CA THR A 39 -17.81 -11.68 -7.25
C THR A 39 -18.15 -10.59 -8.25
N GLY A 40 -17.79 -9.33 -7.97
CA GLY A 40 -17.96 -8.21 -8.88
C GLY A 40 -17.23 -8.41 -10.22
N ALA A 41 -15.99 -8.88 -10.18
CA ALA A 41 -15.21 -9.19 -11.38
C ALA A 41 -15.87 -10.31 -12.21
N ILE A 42 -16.33 -11.38 -11.57
CA ILE A 42 -17.04 -12.49 -12.23
C ILE A 42 -18.34 -11.98 -12.85
N LEU A 43 -19.12 -11.15 -12.17
CA LEU A 43 -20.35 -10.56 -12.70
C LEU A 43 -20.08 -9.71 -13.96
N CYS A 44 -18.97 -8.96 -14.00
CA CYS A 44 -18.59 -8.19 -15.20
C CYS A 44 -18.31 -9.09 -16.40
N VAL A 45 -17.77 -10.28 -16.20
CA VAL A 45 -17.54 -11.27 -17.27
C VAL A 45 -18.86 -11.94 -17.69
N ILE A 46 -19.67 -12.41 -16.75
CA ILE A 46 -20.96 -13.09 -17.03
C ILE A 46 -21.93 -12.15 -17.76
N THR A 47 -21.99 -10.87 -17.38
CA THR A 47 -22.85 -9.88 -18.04
C THR A 47 -22.28 -9.42 -19.39
N GLY A 48 -21.11 -9.90 -19.80
CA GLY A 48 -20.46 -9.55 -21.06
C GLY A 48 -19.96 -8.10 -21.11
N CYS A 49 -19.80 -7.45 -19.97
CA CYS A 49 -19.17 -6.13 -19.86
C CYS A 49 -17.68 -6.22 -20.20
N LEU A 50 -17.03 -7.33 -19.80
CA LEU A 50 -15.63 -7.66 -20.08
C LEU A 50 -15.55 -9.04 -20.73
N LYS A 51 -14.64 -9.22 -21.68
CA LYS A 51 -14.28 -10.55 -22.17
C LYS A 51 -13.33 -11.21 -21.17
N GLU A 52 -13.37 -12.53 -21.12
CA GLU A 52 -12.48 -13.31 -20.23
C GLU A 52 -11.00 -12.91 -20.37
N LYS A 53 -10.52 -12.80 -21.63
CA LYS A 53 -9.14 -12.37 -21.89
C LYS A 53 -8.80 -10.96 -21.36
N GLU A 54 -9.75 -10.05 -21.43
CA GLU A 54 -9.60 -8.68 -20.93
C GLU A 54 -9.58 -8.66 -19.41
N ALA A 55 -10.41 -9.50 -18.77
CA ALA A 55 -10.41 -9.66 -17.32
C ALA A 55 -9.07 -10.22 -16.82
N TYR A 56 -8.54 -11.26 -17.46
CA TYR A 56 -7.21 -11.81 -17.10
C TYR A 56 -6.07 -10.82 -17.39
N ALA A 57 -6.13 -10.05 -18.47
CA ALA A 57 -5.14 -9.02 -18.79
C ALA A 57 -5.16 -7.85 -17.81
N GLY A 58 -6.32 -7.58 -17.18
CA GLY A 58 -6.45 -6.56 -16.14
C GLY A 58 -5.89 -6.96 -14.77
N ILE A 59 -5.52 -8.25 -14.58
CA ILE A 59 -4.91 -8.71 -13.32
C ILE A 59 -3.42 -8.35 -13.32
N ASP A 60 -3.00 -7.60 -12.31
CA ASP A 60 -1.56 -7.37 -12.07
C ASP A 60 -0.93 -8.61 -11.42
N TRP A 61 -0.53 -9.55 -12.26
CA TRP A 61 0.13 -10.79 -11.85
C TRP A 61 1.44 -10.54 -11.11
N VAL A 62 2.17 -9.48 -11.48
CA VAL A 62 3.43 -9.12 -10.81
C VAL A 62 3.17 -8.81 -9.34
N THR A 63 2.16 -8.00 -9.06
CA THR A 63 1.73 -7.70 -7.69
C THR A 63 1.30 -8.97 -6.94
N ILE A 64 0.50 -9.84 -7.55
CA ILE A 64 0.03 -11.08 -6.90
C ILE A 64 1.22 -12.00 -6.53
N PHE A 65 2.13 -12.25 -7.46
CA PHE A 65 3.30 -13.09 -7.21
C PHE A 65 4.27 -12.45 -6.22
N LEU A 66 4.43 -11.13 -6.25
CA LEU A 66 5.24 -10.40 -5.28
C LEU A 66 4.71 -10.62 -3.85
N PHE A 67 3.41 -10.38 -3.64
CA PHE A 67 2.80 -10.57 -2.32
C PHE A 67 2.85 -12.02 -1.87
N ALA A 68 2.54 -12.97 -2.74
CA ALA A 68 2.61 -14.40 -2.42
C ALA A 68 4.03 -14.81 -2.02
N GLY A 69 5.05 -14.35 -2.76
CA GLY A 69 6.45 -14.59 -2.42
C GLY A 69 6.85 -13.96 -1.10
N MET A 70 6.47 -12.69 -0.88
CA MET A 70 6.80 -11.97 0.37
C MET A 70 6.14 -12.56 1.61
N LEU A 71 4.90 -13.08 1.50
CA LEU A 71 4.26 -13.81 2.59
C LEU A 71 5.02 -15.10 2.96
N SER A 72 5.56 -15.80 1.96
CA SER A 72 6.41 -16.97 2.19
C SER A 72 7.72 -16.60 2.90
N VAL A 73 8.35 -15.49 2.49
CA VAL A 73 9.55 -14.93 3.15
C VAL A 73 9.23 -14.50 4.56
N ALA A 74 8.11 -13.82 4.81
CA ALA A 74 7.67 -13.43 6.15
C ALA A 74 7.51 -14.64 7.07
N THR A 75 6.87 -15.72 6.59
CA THR A 75 6.73 -16.98 7.34
C THR A 75 8.09 -17.64 7.62
N ALA A 76 9.00 -17.60 6.66
CA ALA A 76 10.36 -18.11 6.85
C ALA A 76 11.14 -17.29 7.90
N MET A 77 11.02 -15.96 7.85
CA MET A 77 11.65 -15.05 8.83
C MET A 77 11.13 -15.31 10.25
N GLU A 78 9.83 -15.55 10.39
CA GLU A 78 9.22 -15.88 11.68
C GLU A 78 9.75 -17.23 12.20
N LYS A 79 9.69 -18.29 11.37
CA LYS A 79 10.13 -19.63 11.75
C LYS A 79 11.63 -19.74 12.04
N THR A 80 12.45 -19.00 11.33
CA THR A 80 13.92 -19.01 11.52
C THR A 80 14.40 -18.06 12.62
N GLY A 81 13.54 -17.18 13.11
CA GLY A 81 13.91 -16.12 14.04
C GLY A 81 14.68 -14.96 13.41
N ALA A 82 14.85 -14.96 12.09
CA ALA A 82 15.55 -13.88 11.38
C ALA A 82 14.83 -12.54 11.55
N GLY A 83 13.49 -12.54 11.58
CA GLY A 83 12.70 -11.34 11.85
C GLY A 83 13.02 -10.75 13.23
N LYS A 84 13.15 -11.61 14.26
CA LYS A 84 13.51 -11.19 15.61
C LYS A 84 14.93 -10.62 15.65
N LEU A 85 15.90 -11.25 14.97
CA LEU A 85 17.27 -10.75 14.91
C LEU A 85 17.36 -9.34 14.32
N ILE A 86 16.63 -9.10 13.22
CA ILE A 86 16.53 -7.77 12.59
C ILE A 86 15.88 -6.78 13.57
N ALA A 87 14.77 -7.19 14.20
CA ALA A 87 14.06 -6.37 15.18
C ALA A 87 14.96 -5.99 16.35
N ASP A 88 15.63 -6.96 16.97
CA ASP A 88 16.51 -6.73 18.11
C ASP A 88 17.68 -5.80 17.72
N THR A 89 18.20 -5.93 16.50
CA THR A 89 19.26 -5.04 15.98
C THR A 89 18.74 -3.60 15.84
N VAL A 90 17.58 -3.39 15.23
CA VAL A 90 16.99 -2.06 15.08
C VAL A 90 16.62 -1.44 16.42
N VAL A 91 16.01 -2.22 17.31
CA VAL A 91 15.68 -1.79 18.68
C VAL A 91 16.94 -1.44 19.47
N GLY A 92 18.00 -2.25 19.34
CA GLY A 92 19.30 -1.95 19.96
C GLY A 92 19.91 -0.63 19.50
N MET A 93 19.72 -0.27 18.23
CA MET A 93 20.14 1.03 17.69
C MET A 93 19.29 2.21 18.20
N MET A 94 18.04 1.95 18.59
CA MET A 94 17.13 2.97 19.15
C MET A 94 17.37 3.27 20.62
N GLY A 95 18.22 2.50 21.31
CA GLY A 95 18.57 2.70 22.72
C GLY A 95 17.68 1.92 23.69
N THR A 96 17.80 2.25 24.98
CA THR A 96 17.22 1.48 26.10
C THR A 96 15.69 1.63 26.26
N SER A 97 15.07 2.55 25.54
CA SER A 97 13.62 2.78 25.60
C SER A 97 13.06 2.92 24.17
N PRO A 98 12.77 1.81 23.48
CA PRO A 98 12.23 1.87 22.14
C PRO A 98 10.87 2.58 22.14
N ASN A 99 10.82 3.74 21.48
CA ASN A 99 9.61 4.55 21.38
C ASN A 99 8.87 4.16 20.09
N PRO A 100 7.59 3.71 20.13
CA PRO A 100 6.81 3.36 18.96
C PRO A 100 6.70 4.50 17.93
N TYR A 101 6.68 5.75 18.36
CA TYR A 101 6.67 6.91 17.47
C TYR A 101 7.98 7.02 16.65
N VAL A 102 9.12 6.81 17.30
CA VAL A 102 10.42 6.82 16.62
C VAL A 102 10.50 5.66 15.63
N LEU A 103 10.08 4.47 16.03
CA LEU A 103 9.98 3.32 15.13
C LEU A 103 9.14 3.63 13.91
N THR A 104 7.95 4.15 14.12
CA THR A 104 7.02 4.50 13.03
C THR A 104 7.62 5.56 12.11
N ALA A 105 8.30 6.58 12.67
CA ALA A 105 8.98 7.61 11.87
C ALA A 105 10.10 7.05 11.01
N VAL A 106 10.95 6.19 11.58
CA VAL A 106 12.08 5.56 10.87
C VAL A 106 11.56 4.66 9.74
N LEU A 107 10.59 3.82 10.02
CA LEU A 107 9.99 2.93 9.00
C LEU A 107 9.24 3.72 7.92
N PHE A 108 8.56 4.80 8.29
CA PHE A 108 7.95 5.72 7.34
C PHE A 108 8.99 6.30 6.38
N LEU A 109 10.09 6.83 6.91
CA LEU A 109 11.15 7.43 6.09
C LEU A 109 11.80 6.41 5.16
N ILE A 110 12.08 5.20 5.66
CA ILE A 110 12.64 4.12 4.82
C ILE A 110 11.66 3.75 3.70
N SER A 111 10.37 3.55 4.03
CA SER A 111 9.34 3.25 3.04
C SER A 111 9.20 4.37 2.01
N ASN A 112 9.20 5.62 2.46
CA ASN A 112 9.08 6.78 1.60
C ASN A 112 10.27 6.95 0.66
N VAL A 113 11.49 6.68 1.11
CA VAL A 113 12.68 6.69 0.24
C VAL A 113 12.61 5.56 -0.78
N LEU A 114 12.28 4.34 -0.36
CA LEU A 114 12.20 3.20 -1.27
C LEU A 114 11.15 3.40 -2.37
N THR A 115 9.98 3.94 -2.02
CA THR A 115 8.89 4.15 -2.99
C THR A 115 9.22 5.19 -4.06
N GLN A 116 10.25 6.03 -3.87
CA GLN A 116 10.71 6.95 -4.92
C GLN A 116 11.39 6.22 -6.10
N PHE A 117 11.86 4.99 -5.88
CA PHE A 117 12.66 4.21 -6.85
C PHE A 117 12.00 2.90 -7.27
N MET A 118 11.02 2.42 -6.50
CA MET A 118 10.31 1.18 -6.76
C MET A 118 8.80 1.39 -6.59
N SER A 119 7.98 0.41 -7.01
CA SER A 119 6.52 0.55 -6.89
C SER A 119 6.09 0.64 -5.42
N ASN A 120 5.00 1.37 -5.17
CA ASN A 120 4.40 1.52 -3.83
C ASN A 120 4.09 0.16 -3.21
N THR A 121 3.56 -0.76 -4.02
CA THR A 121 3.23 -2.13 -3.63
C THR A 121 4.46 -2.93 -3.21
N ALA A 122 5.56 -2.83 -3.98
CA ALA A 122 6.80 -3.52 -3.66
C ALA A 122 7.43 -2.98 -2.36
N SER A 123 7.44 -1.66 -2.18
CA SER A 123 7.93 -1.02 -0.94
C SER A 123 7.13 -1.48 0.28
N ALA A 124 5.80 -1.49 0.19
CA ALA A 124 4.93 -1.95 1.26
C ALA A 124 5.14 -3.44 1.56
N ALA A 125 5.17 -4.31 0.53
CA ALA A 125 5.35 -5.75 0.69
C ALA A 125 6.70 -6.10 1.33
N LEU A 126 7.76 -5.38 0.97
CA LEU A 126 9.11 -5.59 1.53
C LEU A 126 9.16 -5.22 3.02
N LEU A 127 8.58 -4.10 3.40
CA LEU A 127 8.73 -3.54 4.75
C LEU A 127 7.67 -4.03 5.74
N ALA A 128 6.50 -4.47 5.28
CA ALA A 128 5.43 -4.90 6.18
C ALA A 128 5.85 -6.03 7.13
N PRO A 129 6.48 -7.14 6.69
CA PRO A 129 6.92 -8.19 7.60
C PRO A 129 7.94 -7.70 8.63
N ILE A 130 8.85 -6.82 8.20
CA ILE A 130 9.87 -6.22 9.07
C ILE A 130 9.19 -5.33 10.12
N GLY A 131 8.25 -4.46 9.69
CA GLY A 131 7.49 -3.60 10.57
C GLY A 131 6.69 -4.36 11.62
N ILE A 132 6.06 -5.48 11.25
CA ILE A 132 5.35 -6.38 12.18
C ILE A 132 6.31 -6.94 13.22
N SER A 133 7.43 -7.53 12.78
CA SER A 133 8.43 -8.12 13.68
C SER A 133 8.96 -7.11 14.69
N ILE A 134 9.29 -5.89 14.25
CA ILE A 134 9.83 -4.86 15.12
C ILE A 134 8.75 -4.37 16.10
N ALA A 135 7.54 -4.09 15.64
CA ALA A 135 6.45 -3.65 16.52
C ALA A 135 6.16 -4.68 17.62
N GLN A 136 6.08 -5.96 17.26
CA GLN A 136 5.88 -7.04 18.22
C GLN A 136 7.04 -7.18 19.22
N SER A 137 8.29 -6.96 18.79
CA SER A 137 9.46 -7.09 19.68
C SER A 137 9.50 -6.01 20.77
N ILE A 138 8.90 -4.84 20.51
CA ILE A 138 8.76 -3.76 21.50
C ILE A 138 7.42 -3.80 22.27
N GLY A 139 6.58 -4.81 22.02
CA GLY A 139 5.27 -4.96 22.65
C GLY A 139 4.20 -3.99 22.14
N ALA A 140 4.41 -3.35 20.98
CA ALA A 140 3.46 -2.44 20.37
C ALA A 140 2.53 -3.15 19.37
N ASP A 141 1.31 -2.62 19.20
CA ASP A 141 0.41 -3.09 18.14
C ASP A 141 1.03 -2.78 16.76
N PRO A 142 1.17 -3.75 15.86
CA PRO A 142 1.71 -3.52 14.52
C PRO A 142 0.78 -2.70 13.60
N LYS A 143 -0.51 -2.58 13.90
CA LYS A 143 -1.46 -1.86 13.02
C LYS A 143 -1.05 -0.41 12.73
N PRO A 144 -0.75 0.44 13.74
CA PRO A 144 -0.33 1.82 13.48
C PRO A 144 0.91 1.90 12.60
N VAL A 145 1.88 1.01 12.84
CA VAL A 145 3.12 0.92 12.06
C VAL A 145 2.84 0.55 10.60
N LEU A 146 2.00 -0.44 10.38
CA LEU A 146 1.59 -0.87 9.03
C LEU A 146 0.80 0.21 8.29
N MET A 147 -0.08 0.93 8.98
CA MET A 147 -0.80 2.06 8.40
C MET A 147 0.16 3.16 7.97
N ALA A 148 1.14 3.50 8.80
CA ALA A 148 2.18 4.47 8.46
C ALA A 148 3.04 4.02 7.27
N LEU A 149 3.41 2.75 7.21
CA LEU A 149 4.14 2.15 6.08
C LEU A 149 3.35 2.25 4.76
N GLY A 150 2.06 1.91 4.78
CA GLY A 150 1.20 1.98 3.60
C GLY A 150 1.02 3.41 3.08
N ILE A 151 0.84 4.37 3.99
CA ILE A 151 0.76 5.80 3.64
C ILE A 151 2.11 6.27 3.09
N ALA A 152 3.22 5.93 3.74
CA ALA A 152 4.56 6.29 3.30
C ALA A 152 4.88 5.76 1.90
N ALA A 153 4.52 4.50 1.62
CA ALA A 153 4.67 3.88 0.30
C ALA A 153 3.84 4.60 -0.78
N SER A 154 2.73 5.22 -0.39
CA SER A 154 1.87 5.99 -1.31
C SER A 154 2.33 7.45 -1.49
N CYS A 155 3.18 7.96 -0.61
CA CYS A 155 3.72 9.33 -0.68
C CYS A 155 4.92 9.45 -1.64
N ALA A 156 4.75 9.01 -2.86
CA ALA A 156 5.77 8.98 -3.91
C ALA A 156 5.81 10.31 -4.69
N PHE A 157 6.08 11.43 -4.00
CA PHE A 157 5.96 12.78 -4.55
C PHE A 157 7.30 13.39 -4.99
N ALA A 158 8.42 12.88 -4.47
CA ALA A 158 9.71 13.55 -4.62
C ALA A 158 10.43 13.27 -5.95
N THR A 159 9.95 12.29 -6.73
CA THR A 159 10.54 11.98 -8.04
C THR A 159 9.47 11.83 -9.15
N PRO A 160 9.81 12.22 -10.39
CA PRO A 160 8.86 12.08 -11.50
C PRO A 160 8.63 10.61 -11.91
N MET A 161 9.54 9.71 -11.59
CA MET A 161 9.47 8.29 -11.97
C MET A 161 8.78 7.41 -10.94
N ALA A 162 8.47 7.94 -9.76
CA ALA A 162 7.91 7.16 -8.66
C ALA A 162 6.51 6.62 -8.96
N THR A 163 5.70 7.37 -9.70
CA THR A 163 4.35 6.95 -10.10
C THR A 163 4.02 7.38 -11.53
N PRO A 164 3.17 6.62 -12.27
CA PRO A 164 2.74 6.98 -13.61
C PRO A 164 2.13 8.39 -13.72
N PRO A 165 1.29 8.89 -12.81
CA PRO A 165 0.78 10.25 -12.87
C PRO A 165 1.88 11.32 -12.85
N ASN A 166 2.93 11.13 -12.05
CA ASN A 166 4.05 12.07 -12.00
C ASN A 166 4.77 12.15 -13.36
N THR A 167 5.01 10.98 -13.97
CA THR A 167 5.65 10.91 -15.29
C THR A 167 4.81 11.58 -16.38
N LEU A 168 3.49 11.37 -16.34
CA LEU A 168 2.56 11.93 -17.34
C LEU A 168 2.53 13.45 -17.35
N VAL A 169 2.66 14.11 -16.19
CA VAL A 169 2.62 15.57 -16.11
C VAL A 169 3.98 16.22 -16.27
N LEU A 170 5.06 15.45 -16.27
CA LEU A 170 6.45 15.95 -16.42
C LEU A 170 6.63 16.75 -17.71
N GLY A 171 6.27 16.15 -18.86
CA GLY A 171 6.42 16.77 -20.16
C GLY A 171 5.47 17.96 -20.39
N PRO A 172 4.14 17.77 -20.32
CA PRO A 172 3.17 18.84 -20.53
C PRO A 172 3.30 19.99 -19.54
N GLY A 173 3.72 19.72 -18.29
CA GLY A 173 3.90 20.73 -17.26
C GLY A 173 5.25 21.46 -17.33
N GLY A 174 6.18 21.01 -18.19
CA GLY A 174 7.52 21.59 -18.27
C GLY A 174 8.33 21.47 -16.98
N PHE A 175 8.01 20.49 -16.14
CA PHE A 175 8.68 20.29 -14.85
C PHE A 175 10.03 19.63 -15.02
N SER A 176 10.98 20.00 -14.17
CA SER A 176 12.28 19.33 -14.02
C SER A 176 12.25 18.35 -12.84
N PHE A 177 13.25 17.45 -12.77
CA PHE A 177 13.41 16.56 -11.61
C PHE A 177 13.51 17.35 -10.29
N ASN A 178 14.22 18.48 -10.31
CA ASN A 178 14.37 19.32 -9.12
C ASN A 178 13.06 19.95 -8.63
N ASP A 179 12.11 20.19 -9.52
CA ASP A 179 10.81 20.75 -9.11
C ASP A 179 10.02 19.74 -8.32
N TYR A 180 10.07 18.43 -8.71
CA TYR A 180 9.51 17.36 -7.93
C TYR A 180 10.16 17.25 -6.55
N ALA A 181 11.48 17.30 -6.47
CA ALA A 181 12.18 17.23 -5.20
C ALA A 181 11.85 18.42 -4.28
N LYS A 182 11.81 19.65 -4.82
CA LYS A 182 11.50 20.86 -4.05
C LYS A 182 10.11 20.85 -3.42
N VAL A 183 9.12 20.31 -4.12
CA VAL A 183 7.74 20.24 -3.62
C VAL A 183 7.48 18.92 -2.91
N GLY A 184 7.97 17.83 -3.47
CA GLY A 184 7.70 16.49 -2.98
C GLY A 184 8.35 16.18 -1.64
N VAL A 185 9.61 16.62 -1.40
CA VAL A 185 10.25 16.37 -0.10
C VAL A 185 9.52 17.08 1.05
N PRO A 186 9.14 18.36 0.98
CA PRO A 186 8.29 18.98 1.99
C PRO A 186 6.94 18.28 2.18
N MET A 187 6.32 17.82 1.09
CA MET A 187 5.07 17.07 1.17
C MET A 187 5.23 15.72 1.87
N CYS A 188 6.32 15.00 1.62
CA CYS A 188 6.64 13.76 2.32
C CYS A 188 6.86 14.00 3.83
N LEU A 189 7.57 15.07 4.18
CA LEU A 189 7.79 15.45 5.59
C LEU A 189 6.49 15.87 6.28
N LEU A 190 5.64 16.63 5.58
CA LEU A 190 4.31 16.99 6.09
C LEU A 190 3.46 15.73 6.32
N SER A 191 3.48 14.80 5.38
CA SER A 191 2.77 13.52 5.52
C SER A 191 3.28 12.70 6.71
N LEU A 192 4.61 12.68 6.95
CA LEU A 192 5.20 12.06 8.13
C LEU A 192 4.64 12.67 9.42
N VAL A 193 4.64 14.00 9.52
CA VAL A 193 4.14 14.69 10.74
C VAL A 193 2.66 14.39 10.95
N ILE A 194 1.85 14.47 9.90
CA ILE A 194 0.42 14.13 9.99
C ILE A 194 0.24 12.68 10.42
N CYS A 195 0.99 11.73 9.86
CA CYS A 195 0.90 10.33 10.24
C CYS A 195 1.26 10.10 11.70
N LEU A 196 2.33 10.73 12.20
CA LEU A 196 2.75 10.58 13.60
C LEU A 196 1.76 11.18 14.60
N VAL A 197 0.93 12.14 14.18
CA VAL A 197 -0.12 12.74 15.01
C VAL A 197 -1.42 11.96 14.88
N VAL A 198 -1.88 11.70 13.67
CA VAL A 198 -3.23 11.16 13.41
C VAL A 198 -3.31 9.66 13.65
N ILE A 199 -2.31 8.90 13.22
CA ILE A 199 -2.35 7.43 13.31
C ILE A 199 -2.49 6.96 14.75
N PRO A 200 -1.70 7.45 15.74
CA PRO A 200 -1.84 7.02 17.13
C PRO A 200 -3.17 7.42 17.79
N ILE A 201 -3.84 8.46 17.27
CA ILE A 201 -5.17 8.87 17.74
C ILE A 201 -6.24 7.88 17.29
N VAL A 202 -6.15 7.42 16.03
CA VAL A 202 -7.13 6.48 15.45
C VAL A 202 -6.80 5.03 15.82
N TRP A 203 -5.52 4.68 15.82
CA TRP A 203 -4.99 3.37 16.17
C TRP A 203 -3.91 3.53 17.24
N PRO A 204 -4.26 3.47 18.54
CA PRO A 204 -3.28 3.52 19.61
C PRO A 204 -2.26 2.38 19.51
N PHE A 205 -1.02 2.64 19.89
CA PHE A 205 0.04 1.63 19.86
C PHE A 205 -0.18 0.46 20.85
N GLY A 206 -1.16 0.56 21.76
CA GLY A 206 -1.56 -0.49 22.70
C GLY A 206 -0.35 -1.08 23.44
N MET A 207 0.17 -0.35 24.40
CA MET A 207 1.17 -0.86 25.34
C MET A 207 0.50 -1.36 26.61
#